data_99aea1afb0070052f74287ceb24130e4
#
_entry.id   99aea1afb0070052f74287ceb24130e4
#
_cell.length_a   1.000
_cell.length_b   1.000
_cell.length_c   1.000
_cell.angle_alpha   90.00
_cell.angle_beta   90.00
_cell.angle_gamma   90.00
#
_symmetry.space_group_name_H-M   'P 1'
#
loop_
_entity.id
_entity.type
_entity.pdbx_description
1 polymer ?
#
loop_
_entity_poly.entity_id
_entity_poly.type
_entity_poly.pdbx_seq_one_letter_code
_entity_poly.pdbx_strand_id
1 'polypeptide(L)' 'MINIDARGLSCPETVLRAMEQIEKGESEIEVSVDTNISMENVKRNFEKNGYSVTTKEEEDFFIVTGKK' A
#
# COMPACT_ATOMS: atom_id res chain seq x y z
N MET A 1 -11.83 -0.55 -7.14
CA MET A 1 -10.55 -0.23 -6.45
C MET A 1 -10.77 -0.06 -4.96
N ILE A 2 -9.91 -0.67 -4.17
CA ILE A 2 -9.96 -0.54 -2.72
C ILE A 2 -9.00 0.56 -2.29
N ASN A 3 -9.49 1.48 -1.48
CA ASN A 3 -8.68 2.57 -0.93
C ASN A 3 -8.45 2.32 0.56
N ILE A 4 -7.20 2.35 0.98
CA ILE A 4 -6.83 2.18 2.37
C ILE A 4 -6.13 3.45 2.84
N ASP A 5 -6.65 4.08 3.87
CA ASP A 5 -5.99 5.24 4.47
C ASP A 5 -5.17 4.74 5.65
N ALA A 6 -3.87 4.59 5.42
CA ALA A 6 -2.95 4.09 6.43
C ALA A 6 -2.08 5.20 7.00
N ARG A 7 -2.45 6.45 6.79
CA ARG A 7 -1.69 7.58 7.36
C ARG A 7 -1.85 7.57 8.87
N GLY A 8 -0.75 7.80 9.55
CA GLY A 8 -0.74 7.79 11.01
C GLY A 8 -0.60 6.42 11.63
N LEU A 9 -0.58 5.36 10.83
CA LEU A 9 -0.40 4.01 11.34
C LEU A 9 1.08 3.65 11.37
N SER A 10 1.45 2.79 12.31
CA SER A 10 2.81 2.30 12.38
C SER A 10 3.04 1.30 11.24
N CYS A 11 4.31 1.09 10.91
CA CYS A 11 4.70 0.28 9.77
C CYS A 11 4.07 -1.12 9.73
N PRO A 12 4.05 -1.89 10.81
CA PRO A 12 3.43 -3.21 10.77
C PRO A 12 1.94 -3.16 10.45
N GLU A 13 1.21 -2.17 10.98
CA GLU A 13 -0.22 -2.06 10.71
C GLU A 13 -0.51 -1.69 9.27
N THR A 14 0.32 -0.81 8.69
CA THR A 14 0.16 -0.43 7.29
C THR A 14 0.25 -1.65 6.39
N VAL A 15 1.26 -2.47 6.62
CA VAL A 15 1.48 -3.67 5.82
C VAL A 15 0.35 -4.67 6.04
N LEU A 16 -0.09 -4.84 7.27
CA LEU A 16 -1.16 -5.78 7.58
C LEU A 16 -2.46 -5.41 6.87
N ARG A 17 -2.77 -4.13 6.81
CA ARG A 17 -3.98 -3.69 6.12
C ARG A 17 -3.91 -3.97 4.63
N ALA A 18 -2.75 -3.73 4.03
CA ALA A 18 -2.56 -4.05 2.61
C ALA A 18 -2.69 -5.55 2.38
N MET A 19 -2.10 -6.35 3.25
CA MET A 19 -2.14 -7.80 3.12
C MET A 19 -3.56 -8.35 3.21
N GLU A 20 -4.40 -7.76 4.05
CA GLU A 20 -5.78 -8.18 4.16
C GLU A 20 -6.50 -8.11 2.82
N GLN A 21 -6.27 -7.04 2.07
CA GLN A 21 -6.91 -6.87 0.77
C GLN A 21 -6.31 -7.83 -0.26
N ILE A 22 -5.02 -8.08 -0.17
CA ILE A 22 -4.36 -9.04 -1.05
C ILE A 22 -4.95 -10.43 -0.83
N GLU A 23 -5.18 -10.81 0.41
CA GLU A 23 -5.76 -12.11 0.75
C GLU A 23 -7.19 -12.25 0.24
N LYS A 24 -7.92 -11.15 0.18
CA LYS A 24 -9.27 -11.14 -0.35
C LYS A 24 -9.31 -11.27 -1.87
N GLY A 25 -8.16 -11.21 -2.53
CA GLY A 25 -8.09 -11.36 -3.97
C GLY A 25 -8.37 -10.09 -4.75
N GLU A 26 -8.25 -8.94 -4.11
CA GLU A 26 -8.47 -7.67 -4.79
C GLU A 26 -7.42 -7.46 -5.86
N SER A 27 -7.84 -7.05 -7.04
CA SER A 27 -6.92 -6.85 -8.16
C SER A 27 -6.34 -5.45 -8.21
N GLU A 28 -6.94 -4.52 -7.51
CA GLU A 28 -6.50 -3.13 -7.53
C GLU A 28 -6.65 -2.54 -6.14
N ILE A 29 -5.54 -2.14 -5.54
CA ILE A 29 -5.51 -1.65 -4.16
C ILE A 29 -4.69 -0.37 -4.12
N GLU A 30 -5.23 0.65 -3.46
CA GLU A 30 -4.54 1.92 -3.27
C GLU A 30 -4.37 2.17 -1.79
N VAL A 31 -3.13 2.42 -1.36
CA VAL A 31 -2.81 2.65 0.05
C VAL A 31 -2.18 4.02 0.20
N SER A 32 -2.71 4.82 1.11
CA SER A 32 -2.12 6.12 1.44
C SER A 32 -1.29 5.96 2.70
N VAL A 33 -0.03 6.40 2.65
CA VAL A 33 0.90 6.30 3.78
C VAL A 33 1.59 7.64 3.97
N ASP A 34 2.08 7.89 5.16
CA ASP A 34 2.67 9.20 5.47
C ASP A 34 4.20 9.18 5.63
N THR A 35 4.85 8.05 5.42
CA THR A 35 6.31 7.99 5.48
C THR A 35 6.87 7.20 4.31
N ASN A 36 8.13 7.50 3.97
CA ASN A 36 8.86 6.77 2.94
C ASN A 36 9.01 5.30 3.31
N ILE A 37 9.26 5.06 4.59
CA ILE A 37 9.47 3.68 5.06
C ILE A 37 8.21 2.85 4.87
N SER A 38 7.07 3.41 5.23
CA SER A 38 5.78 2.73 5.03
C SER A 38 5.50 2.51 3.55
N MET A 39 5.80 3.50 2.72
CA MET A 39 5.62 3.38 1.28
C MET A 39 6.44 2.22 0.72
N GLU A 40 7.70 2.14 1.09
CA GLU A 40 8.56 1.08 0.58
C GLU A 40 8.14 -0.30 1.06
N ASN A 41 7.69 -0.39 2.30
CA ASN A 41 7.23 -1.66 2.83
C ASN A 41 5.99 -2.17 2.12
N VAL A 42 5.04 -1.28 1.86
CA VAL A 42 3.81 -1.64 1.15
C VAL A 42 4.15 -2.02 -0.29
N LYS A 43 5.02 -1.24 -0.92
CA LYS A 43 5.46 -1.53 -2.29
C LYS A 43 6.07 -2.92 -2.39
N ARG A 44 6.98 -3.23 -1.48
CA ARG A 44 7.65 -4.52 -1.46
C ARG A 44 6.65 -5.67 -1.27
N ASN A 45 5.67 -5.45 -0.42
CA ASN A 45 4.65 -6.45 -0.16
C ASN A 45 3.81 -6.73 -1.39
N PHE A 46 3.41 -5.68 -2.10
CA PHE A 46 2.67 -5.84 -3.34
C PHE A 46 3.49 -6.60 -4.38
N GLU A 47 4.75 -6.21 -4.55
CA GLU A 47 5.62 -6.86 -5.53
C GLU A 47 5.83 -8.33 -5.22
N LYS A 48 5.96 -8.64 -3.94
CA LYS A 48 6.14 -10.01 -3.48
C LYS A 48 4.93 -10.87 -3.80
N ASN A 49 3.76 -10.28 -3.90
CA ASN A 49 2.52 -10.97 -4.20
C ASN A 49 2.09 -10.87 -5.65
N GLY A 50 2.98 -10.44 -6.52
CA GLY A 50 2.72 -10.42 -7.96
C GLY A 50 2.00 -9.20 -8.48
N TYR A 51 1.91 -8.15 -7.68
CA TYR A 51 1.29 -6.90 -8.11
C TYR A 51 2.29 -6.00 -8.82
N SER A 52 1.78 -5.23 -9.78
CA SER A 52 2.54 -4.13 -10.36
C SER A 52 2.29 -2.91 -9.51
N VAL A 53 3.35 -2.24 -9.08
CA VAL A 53 3.23 -1.15 -8.11
C VAL A 53 3.56 0.18 -8.74
N THR A 54 2.71 1.17 -8.48
CA THR A 54 2.95 2.55 -8.86
C THR A 54 2.90 3.38 -7.57
N THR A 55 3.85 4.30 -7.43
CA THR A 55 3.87 5.19 -6.27
C THR A 55 3.69 6.61 -6.73
N LYS A 56 3.03 7.41 -5.89
CA LYS A 56 2.83 8.82 -6.15
C LYS A 56 3.12 9.59 -4.87
N GLU A 57 3.89 10.65 -4.99
CA GLU A 57 4.24 11.50 -3.85
C GLU A 57 3.33 12.72 -3.82
N GLU A 58 2.64 12.90 -2.71
CA GLU A 58 1.83 14.09 -2.45
C GLU A 58 2.58 14.98 -1.47
N GLU A 59 2.01 16.15 -1.13
CA GLU A 59 2.69 17.09 -0.25
C GLU A 59 3.01 16.49 1.11
N ASP A 60 2.04 15.81 1.71
CA ASP A 60 2.16 15.32 3.07
C ASP A 60 2.15 13.80 3.19
N PHE A 61 1.98 13.10 2.08
CA PHE A 61 1.83 11.65 2.13
C PHE A 61 2.17 11.03 0.78
N PHE A 62 2.17 9.71 0.75
CA PHE A 62 2.46 8.95 -0.46
C PHE A 62 1.30 8.02 -0.76
N ILE A 63 1.06 7.78 -2.04
CA ILE A 63 0.04 6.82 -2.46
C ILE A 63 0.74 5.67 -3.16
N VAL A 64 0.46 4.46 -2.70
CA VAL A 64 1.00 3.24 -3.29
C VAL A 64 -0.16 2.48 -3.92
N THR A 65 -0.09 2.27 -5.21
CA THR A 65 -1.13 1.55 -5.94
C THR A 65 -0.59 0.22 -6.41
N GLY A 66 -1.24 -0.85 -5.99
CA GLY A 66 -0.91 -2.20 -6.45
C GLY A 66 -1.99 -2.67 -7.40
N LYS A 67 -1.59 -3.18 -8.55
CA LYS A 67 -2.51 -3.63 -9.58
C LYS A 67 -2.06 -4.99 -10.12
N LYS A 68 -2.98 -5.90 -10.17
CA LYS A 68 -2.74 -7.24 -10.71
C LYS A 68 -3.13 -7.38 -12.16
#